data_2d86cf1e3399712331a9862730c7a660
#
_entry.id   2d86cf1e3399712331a9862730c7a660
#
_cell.length_a   1.000
_cell.length_b   1.000
_cell.length_c   1.000
_cell.angle_alpha   90.00
_cell.angle_beta   90.00
_cell.angle_gamma   90.00
#
_symmetry.space_group_name_H-M   'P 1'
#
loop_
_entity.id
_entity.type
_entity.pdbx_description
1 polymer ?
#
loop_
_entity_poly.entity_id
_entity_poly.type
_entity_poly.pdbx_seq_one_letter_code
_entity_poly.pdbx_strand_id
1 'polypeptide(L)'
;LEDLCNLLDEDEKTKILKIRLIPFVKGSLSFFNNYTNLNLNNKLIVADIYEMGEENLKYAMYLFVDYFWDRIKKDRNIKKAIYLDEIWRLIGVTSNKDVASFIYKIFKTIRKFGGSSVAITQDISDLFSLEEGIYGKSILNNSEIKTFFALEEENIILLSKYTNLSEKEKIEIKSLKRGECLMFVGNEHILTKIDAAEYEKNIIEKGL
;
A
#
# COMPACT_ATOMS: atom_id res chain seq x y z
N LEU A 1 10.87 -10.33 21.74
CA LEU A 1 10.40 -9.11 22.41
C LEU A 1 10.35 -9.28 23.95
N GLU A 2 9.98 -10.45 24.45
CA GLU A 2 9.94 -10.73 25.88
C GLU A 2 11.31 -10.54 26.54
N ASP A 3 12.36 -11.07 25.94
CA ASP A 3 13.74 -10.89 26.43
C ASP A 3 14.14 -9.41 26.49
N LEU A 4 13.78 -8.65 25.47
CA LEU A 4 13.99 -7.20 25.46
C LEU A 4 13.23 -6.51 26.61
N CYS A 5 11.95 -6.86 26.81
CA CYS A 5 11.18 -6.32 27.94
C CYS A 5 11.79 -6.63 29.29
N ASN A 6 12.37 -7.82 29.43
CA ASN A 6 13.01 -8.24 30.69
C ASN A 6 14.36 -7.56 30.94
N LEU A 7 15.05 -7.16 29.86
CA LEU A 7 16.33 -6.45 29.92
C LEU A 7 16.19 -4.94 30.15
N LEU A 8 14.99 -4.39 29.95
CA LEU A 8 14.75 -2.97 30.17
C LEU A 8 14.64 -2.69 31.68
N ASP A 9 15.59 -1.88 32.17
CA ASP A 9 15.61 -1.41 33.55
C ASP A 9 14.39 -0.53 33.87
N GLU A 10 14.10 -0.31 35.14
CA GLU A 10 12.96 0.48 35.59
C GLU A 10 13.24 1.99 35.69
N ASP A 11 14.24 2.49 34.95
CA ASP A 11 14.47 3.94 34.88
C ASP A 11 13.33 4.64 34.08
N GLU A 12 13.20 5.97 34.25
CA GLU A 12 12.09 6.70 33.62
C GLU A 12 12.05 6.61 32.09
N LYS A 13 13.20 6.47 31.43
CA LYS A 13 13.27 6.44 29.96
C LYS A 13 12.89 5.06 29.41
N THR A 14 13.39 4.02 30.02
CA THR A 14 13.11 2.63 29.63
C THR A 14 11.74 2.17 30.06
N LYS A 15 11.17 2.71 31.14
CA LYS A 15 9.81 2.42 31.60
C LYS A 15 8.75 2.74 30.55
N ILE A 16 8.86 3.87 29.87
CA ILE A 16 7.93 4.23 28.78
C ILE A 16 8.02 3.22 27.63
N LEU A 17 9.24 2.84 27.24
CA LEU A 17 9.45 1.83 26.20
C LEU A 17 8.86 0.48 26.62
N LYS A 18 9.13 0.03 27.86
CA LYS A 18 8.60 -1.20 28.42
C LYS A 18 7.07 -1.23 28.38
N ILE A 19 6.40 -0.16 28.81
CA ILE A 19 4.94 -0.03 28.75
C ILE A 19 4.42 -0.16 27.33
N ARG A 20 5.10 0.44 26.34
CA ARG A 20 4.71 0.35 24.93
C ARG A 20 4.94 -1.04 24.33
N LEU A 21 5.86 -1.83 24.87
CA LEU A 21 6.15 -3.19 24.42
C LEU A 21 5.20 -4.24 25.03
N ILE A 22 4.64 -3.97 26.21
CA ILE A 22 3.74 -4.93 26.91
C ILE A 22 2.61 -5.45 26.02
N PRO A 23 1.89 -4.64 25.22
CA PRO A 23 0.85 -5.13 24.34
C PRO A 23 1.32 -6.20 23.35
N PHE A 24 2.57 -6.11 22.90
CA PHE A 24 3.19 -7.07 21.99
C PHE A 24 3.73 -8.32 22.68
N VAL A 25 3.97 -8.28 23.99
CA VAL A 25 4.53 -9.41 24.75
C VAL A 25 3.43 -10.24 25.43
N LYS A 26 2.49 -9.57 26.10
CA LYS A 26 1.45 -10.21 26.93
C LYS A 26 0.02 -9.68 26.66
N GLY A 27 -0.15 -8.79 25.67
CA GLY A 27 -1.42 -8.13 25.36
C GLY A 27 -2.04 -8.59 24.06
N SER A 28 -2.95 -7.77 23.54
CA SER A 28 -3.73 -8.03 22.31
C SER A 28 -2.88 -8.21 21.05
N LEU A 29 -1.65 -7.71 21.05
CA LEU A 29 -0.71 -7.82 19.94
C LEU A 29 0.33 -8.94 20.14
N SER A 30 0.18 -9.79 21.13
CA SER A 30 1.16 -10.85 21.46
C SER A 30 1.34 -11.89 20.37
N PHE A 31 0.38 -12.03 19.47
CA PHE A 31 0.51 -12.91 18.29
C PHE A 31 1.63 -12.47 17.33
N PHE A 32 2.07 -11.20 17.36
CA PHE A 32 3.26 -10.75 16.64
C PHE A 32 4.57 -11.19 17.31
N ASN A 33 4.55 -11.67 18.54
CA ASN A 33 5.73 -12.12 19.29
C ASN A 33 5.98 -13.62 19.17
N ASN A 34 5.68 -14.21 18.03
CA ASN A 34 5.93 -15.62 17.76
C ASN A 34 7.05 -15.80 16.70
N TYR A 35 7.59 -17.02 16.65
CA TYR A 35 8.51 -17.38 15.57
C TYR A 35 7.79 -17.35 14.24
N THR A 36 8.47 -16.85 13.21
CA THR A 36 7.93 -16.82 11.86
C THR A 36 7.71 -18.25 11.35
N ASN A 37 6.47 -18.61 11.09
CA ASN A 37 6.04 -19.90 10.56
C ASN A 37 5.62 -19.81 9.08
N LEU A 38 5.80 -18.64 8.44
CA LEU A 38 5.42 -18.41 7.05
C LEU A 38 6.57 -18.79 6.11
N ASN A 39 6.24 -19.56 5.06
CA ASN A 39 7.19 -19.80 3.97
C ASN A 39 7.18 -18.61 3.00
N LEU A 40 8.11 -17.70 3.20
CA LEU A 40 8.23 -16.48 2.41
C LEU A 40 9.27 -16.60 1.26
N ASN A 41 9.69 -17.82 0.88
CA ASN A 41 10.68 -18.04 -0.16
C ASN A 41 10.11 -18.18 -1.58
N ASN A 42 8.79 -18.12 -1.73
CA ASN A 42 8.12 -18.23 -3.01
C ASN A 42 8.35 -17.01 -3.91
N LYS A 43 8.20 -17.21 -5.22
CA LYS A 43 8.25 -16.11 -6.22
C LYS A 43 7.02 -15.20 -6.14
N LEU A 44 5.86 -15.77 -5.84
CA LEU A 44 4.62 -15.04 -5.57
C LEU A 44 4.24 -15.28 -4.12
N ILE A 45 4.03 -14.22 -3.40
CA ILE A 45 3.60 -14.22 -2.00
C ILE A 45 2.41 -13.29 -1.89
N VAL A 46 1.31 -13.79 -1.38
CA VAL A 46 0.11 -13.03 -1.07
C VAL A 46 -0.09 -13.08 0.44
N ALA A 47 -0.15 -11.91 1.06
CA ALA A 47 -0.50 -11.79 2.46
C ALA A 47 -1.96 -11.33 2.54
N ASP A 48 -2.87 -12.26 2.80
CA ASP A 48 -4.24 -11.95 3.13
C ASP A 48 -4.33 -11.67 4.63
N ILE A 49 -4.73 -10.46 4.96
CA ILE A 49 -4.83 -9.97 6.34
C ILE A 49 -6.26 -9.54 6.69
N TYR A 50 -7.23 -9.94 5.88
CA TYR A 50 -8.63 -9.54 6.01
C TYR A 50 -9.25 -9.96 7.36
N GLU A 51 -8.91 -11.14 7.87
CA GLU A 51 -9.42 -11.64 9.15
C GLU A 51 -8.82 -10.95 10.38
N MET A 52 -7.78 -10.13 10.20
CA MET A 52 -7.20 -9.34 11.28
C MET A 52 -8.13 -8.16 11.60
N GLY A 53 -8.55 -8.02 12.85
CA GLY A 53 -9.34 -6.86 13.30
C GLY A 53 -8.68 -5.54 12.89
N GLU A 54 -9.47 -4.51 12.59
CA GLU A 54 -9.00 -3.23 12.05
C GLU A 54 -7.89 -2.57 12.87
N GLU A 55 -7.93 -2.75 14.20
CA GLU A 55 -6.88 -2.22 15.10
C GLU A 55 -5.50 -2.82 14.83
N ASN A 56 -5.45 -4.07 14.37
CA ASN A 56 -4.22 -4.82 14.14
C ASN A 56 -3.73 -4.74 12.70
N LEU A 57 -4.65 -4.47 11.77
CA LEU A 57 -4.41 -4.48 10.34
C LEU A 57 -3.24 -3.57 9.92
N LYS A 58 -3.21 -2.35 10.45
CA LYS A 58 -2.12 -1.39 10.16
C LYS A 58 -0.75 -1.88 10.60
N TYR A 59 -0.65 -2.60 11.72
CA TYR A 59 0.61 -3.16 12.19
C TYR A 59 1.06 -4.31 11.30
N ALA A 60 0.13 -5.19 10.92
CA ALA A 60 0.42 -6.28 10.00
C ALA A 60 0.88 -5.77 8.65
N MET A 61 0.14 -4.83 8.05
CA MET A 61 0.52 -4.20 6.77
C MET A 61 1.92 -3.59 6.84
N TYR A 62 2.20 -2.82 7.89
CA TYR A 62 3.52 -2.22 8.08
C TYR A 62 4.62 -3.27 8.17
N LEU A 63 4.45 -4.31 8.98
CA LEU A 63 5.43 -5.38 9.14
C LEU A 63 5.68 -6.15 7.85
N PHE A 64 4.63 -6.45 7.08
CA PHE A 64 4.79 -7.09 5.77
C PHE A 64 5.52 -6.19 4.78
N VAL A 65 5.16 -4.91 4.72
CA VAL A 65 5.83 -3.96 3.82
C VAL A 65 7.29 -3.80 4.19
N ASP A 66 7.62 -3.69 5.49
CA ASP A 66 8.99 -3.58 5.96
C ASP A 66 9.81 -4.84 5.62
N TYR A 67 9.24 -6.02 5.86
CA TYR A 67 9.86 -7.29 5.49
C TYR A 67 10.15 -7.39 3.99
N PHE A 68 9.15 -7.07 3.15
CA PHE A 68 9.32 -7.13 1.70
C PHE A 68 10.26 -6.05 1.19
N TRP A 69 10.26 -4.87 1.81
CA TRP A 69 11.19 -3.81 1.50
C TRP A 69 12.64 -4.24 1.73
N ASP A 70 12.93 -4.87 2.85
CA ASP A 70 14.25 -5.41 3.13
C ASP A 70 14.66 -6.48 2.11
N ARG A 71 13.74 -7.32 1.73
CA ARG A 71 13.95 -8.34 0.70
C ARG A 71 14.21 -7.74 -0.69
N ILE A 72 13.52 -6.66 -1.03
CA ILE A 72 13.74 -5.94 -2.29
C ILE A 72 15.15 -5.36 -2.34
N LYS A 73 15.65 -4.83 -1.24
CA LYS A 73 16.99 -4.23 -1.15
C LYS A 73 18.14 -5.22 -1.29
N LYS A 74 17.94 -6.49 -0.93
CA LYS A 74 19.01 -7.50 -0.85
C LYS A 74 19.68 -7.81 -2.20
N ASP A 75 18.91 -7.89 -3.29
CA ASP A 75 19.45 -8.21 -4.61
C ASP A 75 18.83 -7.31 -5.67
N ARG A 76 19.66 -6.47 -6.27
CA ARG A 76 19.23 -5.51 -7.30
C ARG A 76 19.06 -6.12 -8.69
N ASN A 77 19.62 -7.29 -8.93
CA ASN A 77 19.60 -7.96 -10.23
C ASN A 77 18.26 -8.68 -10.47
N ILE A 78 17.59 -9.09 -9.40
CA ILE A 78 16.29 -9.74 -9.48
C ILE A 78 15.20 -8.65 -9.56
N LYS A 79 14.37 -8.70 -10.60
CA LYS A 79 13.20 -7.82 -10.71
C LYS A 79 12.13 -8.27 -9.72
N LYS A 80 11.57 -7.32 -8.99
CA LYS A 80 10.58 -7.54 -7.94
C LYS A 80 9.48 -6.50 -8.03
N ALA A 81 8.27 -6.88 -7.62
CA ALA A 81 7.16 -5.95 -7.49
C ALA A 81 6.51 -6.13 -6.12
N ILE A 82 6.07 -5.02 -5.54
CA ILE A 82 5.20 -5.01 -4.36
C ILE A 82 3.88 -4.36 -4.76
N TYR A 83 2.79 -5.04 -4.48
CA TYR A 83 1.42 -4.56 -4.68
C TYR A 83 0.83 -4.25 -3.31
N LEU A 84 0.40 -3.03 -3.13
CA LEU A 84 -0.20 -2.55 -1.89
C LEU A 84 -1.67 -2.21 -2.18
N ASP A 85 -2.53 -3.16 -1.85
CA ASP A 85 -3.96 -2.95 -1.93
C ASP A 85 -4.44 -2.16 -0.71
N GLU A 86 -5.49 -1.34 -0.89
CA GLU A 86 -6.01 -0.44 0.14
C GLU A 86 -4.91 0.43 0.78
N ILE A 87 -4.02 0.98 -0.06
CA ILE A 87 -2.85 1.75 0.40
C ILE A 87 -3.22 2.92 1.32
N TRP A 88 -4.43 3.44 1.22
CA TRP A 88 -4.92 4.51 2.08
C TRP A 88 -4.82 4.17 3.58
N ARG A 89 -4.90 2.88 3.93
CA ARG A 89 -4.71 2.41 5.32
C ARG A 89 -3.31 2.70 5.87
N LEU A 90 -2.32 2.87 4.99
CA LEU A 90 -0.93 3.17 5.34
C LEU A 90 -0.57 4.64 5.22
N ILE A 91 -1.33 5.42 4.44
CA ILE A 91 -1.01 6.82 4.17
C ILE A 91 -2.17 7.78 4.40
N GLY A 92 -3.38 7.28 4.71
CA GLY A 92 -4.57 8.07 4.98
C GLY A 92 -4.70 8.51 6.44
N VAL A 93 -5.86 9.07 6.79
CA VAL A 93 -6.16 9.65 8.12
C VAL A 93 -5.94 8.66 9.27
N THR A 94 -6.18 7.38 9.04
CA THR A 94 -6.01 6.32 10.05
C THR A 94 -4.55 5.92 10.28
N SER A 95 -3.63 6.37 9.42
CA SER A 95 -2.21 6.12 9.54
C SER A 95 -1.50 7.15 10.41
N ASN A 96 -0.26 6.88 10.74
CA ASN A 96 0.61 7.87 11.35
C ASN A 96 1.64 8.38 10.33
N LYS A 97 2.24 9.52 10.63
CA LYS A 97 3.23 10.20 9.79
C LYS A 97 4.47 9.35 9.49
N ASP A 98 4.91 8.53 10.43
CA ASP A 98 6.12 7.71 10.26
C ASP A 98 5.88 6.59 9.24
N VAL A 99 4.72 5.92 9.32
CA VAL A 99 4.32 4.90 8.35
C VAL A 99 4.14 5.51 6.96
N ALA A 100 3.43 6.63 6.86
CA ALA A 100 3.22 7.31 5.58
C ALA A 100 4.54 7.77 4.95
N SER A 101 5.48 8.30 5.76
CA SER A 101 6.82 8.68 5.32
C SER A 101 7.65 7.48 4.84
N PHE A 102 7.50 6.33 5.51
CA PHE A 102 8.15 5.09 5.09
C PHE A 102 7.63 4.61 3.73
N ILE A 103 6.32 4.57 3.53
CA ILE A 103 5.69 4.22 2.24
C ILE A 103 6.14 5.18 1.13
N TYR A 104 6.10 6.48 1.40
CA TYR A 104 6.63 7.50 0.49
C TYR A 104 8.07 7.20 0.05
N LYS A 105 8.94 6.87 1.00
CA LYS A 105 10.34 6.53 0.72
C LYS A 105 10.46 5.31 -0.21
N ILE A 106 9.61 4.30 -0.03
CA ILE A 106 9.57 3.12 -0.90
C ILE A 106 9.25 3.55 -2.34
N PHE A 107 8.14 4.24 -2.55
CA PHE A 107 7.73 4.68 -3.90
C PHE A 107 8.77 5.54 -4.59
N LYS A 108 9.47 6.38 -3.85
CA LYS A 108 10.53 7.24 -4.38
C LYS A 108 11.81 6.49 -4.73
N THR A 109 12.11 5.38 -4.08
CA THR A 109 13.45 4.77 -4.15
C THR A 109 13.49 3.34 -4.66
N ILE A 110 12.37 2.63 -4.68
CA ILE A 110 12.29 1.19 -5.02
C ILE A 110 12.95 0.84 -6.36
N ARG A 111 12.82 1.71 -7.35
CA ARG A 111 13.43 1.56 -8.67
C ARG A 111 14.95 1.41 -8.61
N LYS A 112 15.62 2.05 -7.65
CA LYS A 112 17.09 1.94 -7.44
C LYS A 112 17.51 0.53 -7.01
N PHE A 113 16.58 -0.27 -6.52
CA PHE A 113 16.79 -1.63 -6.06
C PHE A 113 16.24 -2.70 -7.01
N GLY A 114 15.93 -2.29 -8.27
CA GLY A 114 15.37 -3.20 -9.28
C GLY A 114 13.92 -3.60 -9.01
N GLY A 115 13.25 -2.87 -8.11
CA GLY A 115 11.86 -3.11 -7.74
C GLY A 115 10.88 -2.15 -8.40
N SER A 116 9.61 -2.52 -8.39
CA SER A 116 8.46 -1.66 -8.69
C SER A 116 7.44 -1.70 -7.55
N SER A 117 6.69 -0.63 -7.37
CA SER A 117 5.60 -0.54 -6.40
C SER A 117 4.31 -0.19 -7.12
N VAL A 118 3.24 -0.87 -6.75
CA VAL A 118 1.89 -0.63 -7.24
C VAL A 118 1.02 -0.26 -6.04
N ALA A 119 0.38 0.90 -6.13
CA ALA A 119 -0.59 1.38 -5.16
C ALA A 119 -1.99 1.14 -5.72
N ILE A 120 -2.86 0.53 -4.95
CA ILE A 120 -4.24 0.29 -5.31
C ILE A 120 -5.11 0.95 -4.23
N THR A 121 -6.12 1.70 -4.66
CA THR A 121 -7.09 2.31 -3.75
C THR A 121 -8.44 2.46 -4.44
N GLN A 122 -9.49 2.34 -3.68
CA GLN A 122 -10.86 2.57 -4.14
C GLN A 122 -11.27 4.04 -3.94
N ASP A 123 -10.67 4.72 -2.98
CA ASP A 123 -10.99 6.11 -2.67
C ASP A 123 -9.75 7.02 -2.85
N ILE A 124 -9.93 8.00 -3.72
CA ILE A 124 -8.92 9.02 -3.98
C ILE A 124 -8.84 10.04 -2.83
N SER A 125 -9.96 10.31 -2.16
CA SER A 125 -10.00 11.29 -1.07
C SER A 125 -9.09 10.86 0.09
N ASP A 126 -9.11 9.58 0.42
CA ASP A 126 -8.29 9.01 1.47
C ASP A 126 -6.79 9.07 1.14
N LEU A 127 -6.44 8.94 -0.14
CA LEU A 127 -5.06 9.07 -0.60
C LEU A 127 -4.47 10.47 -0.31
N PHE A 128 -5.31 11.50 -0.30
CA PHE A 128 -4.90 12.89 -0.08
C PHE A 128 -5.25 13.43 1.30
N SER A 129 -5.71 12.60 2.21
CA SER A 129 -6.26 13.04 3.50
C SER A 129 -5.20 13.39 4.56
N LEU A 130 -4.01 12.77 4.50
CA LEU A 130 -2.95 12.98 5.49
C LEU A 130 -1.98 14.08 5.01
N GLU A 131 -1.60 15.02 5.92
CA GLU A 131 -0.61 16.06 5.68
C GLU A 131 -0.88 16.84 4.37
N GLU A 132 -2.10 17.31 4.18
CA GLU A 132 -2.53 18.05 2.98
C GLU A 132 -2.25 17.33 1.65
N GLY A 133 -2.24 16.00 1.68
CA GLY A 133 -2.06 15.15 0.51
C GLY A 133 -0.62 14.99 0.02
N ILE A 134 0.39 15.39 0.80
CA ILE A 134 1.81 15.31 0.39
C ILE A 134 2.20 13.89 -0.03
N TYR A 135 1.77 12.88 0.73
CA TYR A 135 2.12 11.48 0.47
C TYR A 135 1.42 10.95 -0.78
N GLY A 136 0.10 11.17 -0.90
CA GLY A 136 -0.67 10.77 -2.08
C GLY A 136 -0.18 11.45 -3.36
N LYS A 137 0.05 12.76 -3.31
CA LYS A 137 0.64 13.52 -4.41
C LYS A 137 1.99 12.95 -4.84
N SER A 138 2.81 12.55 -3.87
CA SER A 138 4.11 12.00 -4.18
C SER A 138 4.01 10.62 -4.83
N ILE A 139 3.12 9.75 -4.35
CA ILE A 139 2.86 8.44 -4.97
C ILE A 139 2.40 8.66 -6.41
N LEU A 140 1.43 9.53 -6.62
CA LEU A 140 0.91 9.85 -7.93
C LEU A 140 2.00 10.36 -8.89
N ASN A 141 2.86 11.28 -8.42
CA ASN A 141 3.93 11.86 -9.23
C ASN A 141 5.09 10.89 -9.51
N ASN A 142 5.35 9.92 -8.64
CA ASN A 142 6.37 8.90 -8.83
C ASN A 142 5.86 7.66 -9.60
N SER A 143 4.57 7.57 -9.88
CA SER A 143 3.98 6.50 -10.67
C SER A 143 4.04 6.85 -12.15
N GLU A 144 4.77 6.07 -12.93
CA GLU A 144 4.88 6.21 -14.39
C GLU A 144 3.58 5.82 -15.10
N ILE A 145 2.95 4.75 -14.58
CA ILE A 145 1.67 4.27 -15.07
C ILE A 145 0.61 4.58 -14.02
N LYS A 146 -0.50 5.18 -14.45
CA LYS A 146 -1.66 5.46 -13.62
C LYS A 146 -2.90 4.96 -14.34
N THR A 147 -3.74 4.20 -13.66
CA THR A 147 -4.95 3.63 -14.24
C THR A 147 -6.15 4.11 -13.44
N PHE A 148 -7.05 4.80 -14.10
CA PHE A 148 -8.27 5.34 -13.50
C PHE A 148 -9.48 4.61 -14.10
N PHE A 149 -10.18 3.86 -13.26
CA PHE A 149 -11.50 3.32 -13.58
C PHE A 149 -12.57 4.39 -13.37
N ALA A 150 -13.84 4.03 -13.52
CA ALA A 150 -14.94 4.95 -13.28
C ALA A 150 -14.84 5.62 -11.90
N LEU A 151 -15.00 6.92 -11.85
CA LEU A 151 -14.93 7.73 -10.65
C LEU A 151 -16.15 8.65 -10.54
N GLU A 152 -16.56 8.92 -9.31
CA GLU A 152 -17.53 9.94 -9.01
C GLU A 152 -16.98 11.35 -9.22
N GLU A 153 -17.85 12.32 -9.44
CA GLU A 153 -17.49 13.69 -9.80
C GLU A 153 -16.56 14.36 -8.78
N GLU A 154 -16.79 14.14 -7.49
CA GLU A 154 -15.96 14.70 -6.41
C GLU A 154 -14.51 14.18 -6.51
N ASN A 155 -14.34 12.91 -6.78
CA ASN A 155 -13.05 12.27 -6.96
C ASN A 155 -12.33 12.75 -8.24
N ILE A 156 -13.09 13.00 -9.31
CA ILE A 156 -12.55 13.58 -10.57
C ILE A 156 -12.05 15.01 -10.33
N ILE A 157 -12.81 15.83 -9.60
CA ILE A 157 -12.41 17.20 -9.25
C ILE A 157 -11.14 17.18 -8.39
N LEU A 158 -11.08 16.28 -7.40
CA LEU A 158 -9.90 16.13 -6.55
C LEU A 158 -8.68 15.68 -7.35
N LEU A 159 -8.83 14.66 -8.18
CA LEU A 159 -7.77 14.14 -9.06
C LEU A 159 -7.24 15.20 -10.02
N SER A 160 -8.12 16.05 -10.56
CA SER A 160 -7.77 17.12 -11.48
C SER A 160 -6.84 18.18 -10.87
N LYS A 161 -6.80 18.28 -9.55
CA LYS A 161 -5.83 19.19 -8.86
C LYS A 161 -4.39 18.68 -8.93
N TYR A 162 -4.21 17.38 -9.20
CA TYR A 162 -2.91 16.71 -9.15
C TYR A 162 -2.52 16.06 -10.48
N THR A 163 -3.43 16.04 -11.45
CA THR A 163 -3.22 15.46 -12.78
C THR A 163 -3.74 16.41 -13.85
N ASN A 164 -3.15 16.35 -15.04
CA ASN A 164 -3.54 17.18 -16.18
C ASN A 164 -4.70 16.55 -16.96
N LEU A 165 -5.87 16.38 -16.31
CA LEU A 165 -7.07 15.89 -16.96
C LEU A 165 -7.70 17.00 -17.81
N SER A 166 -7.93 16.73 -19.09
CA SER A 166 -8.75 17.58 -19.95
C SER A 166 -10.24 17.45 -19.59
N GLU A 167 -11.06 18.42 -19.98
CA GLU A 167 -12.52 18.37 -19.75
C GLU A 167 -13.17 17.14 -20.39
N LYS A 168 -12.67 16.72 -21.55
CA LYS A 168 -13.14 15.52 -22.24
C LYS A 168 -12.85 14.27 -21.39
N GLU A 169 -11.65 14.12 -20.88
CA GLU A 169 -11.25 12.98 -20.04
C GLU A 169 -12.04 12.90 -18.73
N LYS A 170 -12.36 14.03 -18.14
CA LYS A 170 -13.24 14.08 -16.94
C LYS A 170 -14.61 13.47 -17.22
N ILE A 171 -15.19 13.82 -18.38
CA ILE A 171 -16.48 13.26 -18.82
C ILE A 171 -16.36 11.77 -19.11
N GLU A 172 -15.27 11.36 -19.77
CA GLU A 172 -14.99 9.96 -20.10
C GLU A 172 -14.85 9.11 -18.85
N ILE A 173 -14.05 9.52 -17.87
CA ILE A 173 -13.85 8.79 -16.60
C ILE A 173 -15.17 8.53 -15.89
N LYS A 174 -16.08 9.52 -15.87
CA LYS A 174 -17.41 9.40 -15.23
C LYS A 174 -18.28 8.35 -15.92
N SER A 175 -18.10 8.13 -17.21
CA SER A 175 -18.93 7.26 -18.05
C SER A 175 -18.35 5.87 -18.31
N LEU A 176 -17.14 5.56 -17.78
CA LEU A 176 -16.47 4.28 -17.96
C LEU A 176 -17.30 3.12 -17.44
N LYS A 177 -17.31 2.04 -18.20
CA LYS A 177 -17.96 0.79 -17.83
C LYS A 177 -16.94 -0.16 -17.17
N ARG A 178 -17.44 -1.24 -16.60
CA ARG A 178 -16.61 -2.28 -16.00
C ARG A 178 -15.50 -2.74 -16.95
N GLY A 179 -14.26 -2.66 -16.50
CA GLY A 179 -13.07 -3.01 -17.26
C GLY A 179 -12.53 -1.88 -18.14
N GLU A 180 -13.30 -0.82 -18.40
CA GLU A 180 -12.82 0.36 -19.11
C GLU A 180 -12.03 1.26 -18.15
N CYS A 181 -10.95 1.85 -18.64
CA CYS A 181 -10.12 2.74 -17.85
C CYS A 181 -9.43 3.80 -18.70
N LEU A 182 -9.13 4.92 -18.10
CA LEU A 182 -8.17 5.90 -18.62
C LEU A 182 -6.81 5.59 -18.02
N MET A 183 -5.85 5.26 -18.86
CA MET A 183 -4.48 4.92 -18.46
C MET A 183 -3.54 6.04 -18.89
N PHE A 184 -2.73 6.50 -17.94
CA PHE A 184 -1.60 7.38 -18.19
C PHE A 184 -0.33 6.55 -18.26
N VAL A 185 0.46 6.72 -19.30
CA VAL A 185 1.79 6.12 -19.46
C VAL A 185 2.76 7.25 -19.75
N GLY A 186 3.47 7.70 -18.73
CA GLY A 186 4.22 8.95 -18.81
C GLY A 186 3.30 10.14 -19.10
N ASN A 187 3.47 10.75 -20.27
CA ASN A 187 2.66 11.88 -20.74
C ASN A 187 1.52 11.49 -21.70
N GLU A 188 1.44 10.22 -22.07
CA GLU A 188 0.40 9.72 -22.98
C GLU A 188 -0.82 9.28 -22.19
N HIS A 189 -2.01 9.65 -22.66
CA HIS A 189 -3.29 9.28 -22.07
C HIS A 189 -4.03 8.36 -23.02
N ILE A 190 -4.41 7.19 -22.57
CA ILE A 190 -5.00 6.13 -23.40
C ILE A 190 -6.31 5.67 -22.75
N LEU A 191 -7.42 5.84 -23.47
CA LEU A 191 -8.67 5.20 -23.11
C LEU A 191 -8.61 3.74 -23.58
N THR A 192 -8.75 2.80 -22.66
CA THR A 192 -8.60 1.38 -22.96
C THR A 192 -9.56 0.51 -22.15
N LYS A 193 -9.66 -0.75 -22.56
CA LYS A 193 -10.42 -1.76 -21.84
C LYS A 193 -9.49 -2.89 -21.44
N ILE A 194 -9.52 -3.22 -20.16
CA ILE A 194 -8.84 -4.39 -19.60
C ILE A 194 -9.82 -5.54 -19.61
N ASP A 195 -9.50 -6.60 -20.35
CA ASP A 195 -10.29 -7.82 -20.38
C ASP A 195 -9.42 -8.99 -19.90
N ALA A 196 -9.88 -9.70 -18.88
CA ALA A 196 -9.17 -10.84 -18.35
C ALA A 196 -9.17 -11.97 -19.38
N ALA A 197 -8.04 -12.66 -19.51
CA ALA A 197 -7.96 -13.87 -20.35
C ALA A 197 -8.92 -14.96 -19.82
N GLU A 198 -9.32 -15.88 -20.68
CA GLU A 198 -10.33 -16.88 -20.30
C GLU A 198 -9.90 -17.76 -19.12
N TYR A 199 -8.62 -18.10 -19.03
CA TYR A 199 -8.08 -18.84 -17.90
C TYR A 199 -8.12 -18.01 -16.58
N GLU A 200 -7.92 -16.70 -16.66
CA GLU A 200 -8.02 -15.79 -15.51
C GLU A 200 -9.46 -15.64 -15.03
N LYS A 201 -10.42 -15.53 -15.99
CA LYS A 201 -11.85 -15.52 -15.66
C LYS A 201 -12.27 -16.78 -14.91
N ASN A 202 -11.77 -17.94 -15.34
CA ASN A 202 -12.05 -19.21 -14.66
C ASN A 202 -11.53 -19.26 -13.22
N ILE A 203 -10.39 -18.63 -12.93
CA ILE A 203 -9.84 -18.52 -11.57
C ILE A 203 -10.68 -17.57 -10.73
N ILE A 204 -11.01 -16.41 -11.28
CA ILE A 204 -11.77 -15.34 -10.60
C ILE A 204 -13.21 -15.82 -10.26
N GLU A 205 -13.87 -16.52 -11.20
CA GLU A 205 -15.27 -16.93 -11.04
C GLU A 205 -15.43 -18.17 -10.13
N LYS A 206 -14.45 -19.06 -10.12
CA LYS A 206 -14.54 -20.32 -9.33
C LYS A 206 -14.08 -20.15 -7.89
N GLY A 207 -13.45 -19.04 -7.57
CA GLY A 207 -12.74 -18.88 -6.30
C GLY A 207 -11.57 -19.87 -6.17
N LEU A 208 -10.55 -19.48 -5.47
CA LEU A 208 -9.50 -20.41 -5.05
C LEU A 208 -10.00 -21.27 -3.91
#